data_2582c06090ceb65c5c6a099f7b3e41d6
#
_entry.id   2582c06090ceb65c5c6a099f7b3e41d6
#
_cell.length_a   1.000
_cell.length_b   1.000
_cell.length_c   1.000
_cell.angle_alpha   90.00
_cell.angle_beta   90.00
_cell.angle_gamma   90.00
#
_symmetry.space_group_name_H-M   'P 1'
#
loop_
_entity.id
_entity.type
_entity.pdbx_description
1 polymer ?
#
loop_
_entity_poly.entity_id
_entity_poly.type
_entity_poly.pdbx_seq_one_letter_code
_entity_poly.pdbx_strand_id
1 'polypeptide(L)'
;MSFNRREFIKTGGIVMLGSLATPSILGEVAESYAGKAAGVLFALNHFGVSEGDLKKVLGVALEKGGDYADLFFEHSFNNYIGLQDGAVNRASSNIDYGVGIRVLSGDQSGYAYVENVTLQDMLTAARTAARIANVKGNKAAV
;
A
#
# COMPACT_ATOMS: atom_id res chain seq x y z
N MET A 1 14.78 23.88 13.88
CA MET A 1 15.08 22.46 13.57
C MET A 1 14.17 22.04 12.44
N SER A 2 14.70 21.81 11.26
CA SER A 2 13.94 21.43 10.08
C SER A 2 13.75 19.90 10.11
N PHE A 3 12.53 19.45 10.34
CA PHE A 3 12.18 18.02 10.26
C PHE A 3 12.20 17.59 8.78
N ASN A 4 13.16 16.73 8.45
CA ASN A 4 13.29 16.21 7.08
C ASN A 4 12.32 15.03 6.88
N ARG A 5 11.61 15.01 5.75
CA ARG A 5 10.66 13.93 5.36
C ARG A 5 11.26 12.52 5.47
N ARG A 6 12.56 12.38 5.28
CA ARG A 6 13.29 11.10 5.43
C ARG A 6 13.30 10.57 6.86
N GLU A 7 13.34 11.43 7.87
CA GLU A 7 13.33 11.01 9.28
C GLU A 7 11.95 10.57 9.74
N PHE A 8 10.88 11.21 9.22
CA PHE A 8 9.50 10.82 9.49
C PHE A 8 9.19 9.39 9.04
N ILE A 9 9.72 8.98 7.89
CA ILE A 9 9.52 7.63 7.32
C ILE A 9 10.34 6.58 8.05
N LYS A 10 11.55 6.92 8.51
CA LYS A 10 12.44 6.01 9.24
C LYS A 10 11.97 5.69 10.66
N THR A 11 11.20 6.55 11.26
CA THR A 11 10.76 6.44 12.67
C THR A 11 9.40 5.76 12.82
N GLY A 12 8.79 5.27 11.72
CA GLY A 12 7.56 4.47 11.80
C GLY A 12 6.41 5.16 12.52
N GLY A 13 6.16 6.46 12.23
CA GLY A 13 4.89 7.10 12.54
C GLY A 13 4.43 7.17 14.01
N ILE A 14 5.30 6.90 14.99
CA ILE A 14 4.98 7.10 16.40
C ILE A 14 5.54 8.46 16.82
N VAL A 15 4.77 9.51 16.60
CA VAL A 15 5.02 10.79 17.25
C VAL A 15 4.42 10.71 18.66
N MET A 16 5.26 10.46 19.65
CA MET A 16 4.96 10.81 21.02
C MET A 16 4.99 12.34 21.10
N LEU A 17 3.85 12.97 20.93
CA LEU A 17 3.68 14.38 21.27
C LEU A 17 3.69 14.49 22.80
N GLY A 18 4.87 14.83 23.35
CA GLY A 18 5.01 15.19 24.75
C GLY A 18 4.14 16.39 25.10
N SER A 19 3.27 16.19 26.02
CA SER A 19 2.76 17.11 27.05
C SER A 19 2.44 18.55 26.71
N LEU A 20 1.42 18.83 25.87
CA LEU A 20 0.65 20.11 25.95
C LEU A 20 -0.74 19.98 25.24
N ALA A 21 -1.23 18.77 24.98
CA ALA A 21 -2.56 18.61 24.44
C ALA A 21 -3.61 18.55 25.57
N THR A 22 -4.70 19.28 25.41
CA THR A 22 -5.84 19.18 26.31
C THR A 22 -6.45 17.77 26.22
N PRO A 23 -7.07 17.26 27.29
CA PRO A 23 -7.65 15.89 27.31
C PRO A 23 -8.59 15.58 26.14
N SER A 24 -9.30 16.59 25.62
CA SER A 24 -10.19 16.45 24.45
C SER A 24 -9.45 16.14 23.14
N ILE A 25 -8.35 16.83 22.89
CA ILE A 25 -7.53 16.61 21.69
C ILE A 25 -6.85 15.25 21.73
N LEU A 26 -6.42 14.79 22.92
CA LEU A 26 -5.84 13.46 23.09
C LEU A 26 -6.85 12.35 22.83
N GLY A 27 -8.11 12.55 23.20
CA GLY A 27 -9.19 11.59 22.93
C GLY A 27 -9.44 11.40 21.43
N GLU A 28 -9.64 12.49 20.69
CA GLU A 28 -9.89 12.44 19.24
C GLU A 28 -8.70 11.84 18.45
N VAL A 29 -7.49 12.20 18.85
CA VAL A 29 -6.27 11.65 18.25
C VAL A 29 -6.15 10.16 18.56
N ALA A 30 -6.39 9.72 19.80
CA ALA A 30 -6.32 8.33 20.19
C ALA A 30 -7.36 7.47 19.45
N GLU A 31 -8.60 7.94 19.29
CA GLU A 31 -9.64 7.26 18.54
C GLU A 31 -9.29 7.14 17.04
N SER A 32 -8.72 8.20 16.46
CA SER A 32 -8.25 8.16 15.06
C SER A 32 -7.14 7.14 14.85
N TYR A 33 -6.19 7.02 15.78
CA TYR A 33 -5.14 6.00 15.69
C TYR A 33 -5.64 4.59 15.98
N ALA A 34 -6.54 4.43 16.94
CA ALA A 34 -7.15 3.15 17.25
C ALA A 34 -7.95 2.60 16.06
N GLY A 35 -8.73 3.45 15.38
CA GLY A 35 -9.47 3.07 14.18
C GLY A 35 -8.54 2.67 13.02
N LYS A 36 -7.45 3.40 12.81
CA LYS A 36 -6.43 3.04 11.79
C LYS A 36 -5.71 1.73 12.14
N ALA A 37 -5.36 1.52 13.39
CA ALA A 37 -4.72 0.29 13.84
C ALA A 37 -5.65 -0.92 13.69
N ALA A 38 -6.93 -0.78 14.03
CA ALA A 38 -7.93 -1.82 13.84
C ALA A 38 -8.12 -2.16 12.35
N GLY A 39 -8.16 -1.16 11.47
CA GLY A 39 -8.23 -1.36 10.03
C GLY A 39 -7.02 -2.10 9.46
N VAL A 40 -5.82 -1.76 9.92
CA VAL A 40 -4.60 -2.46 9.53
C VAL A 40 -4.62 -3.92 10.01
N LEU A 41 -4.99 -4.18 11.26
CA LEU A 41 -5.08 -5.54 11.80
C LEU A 41 -6.13 -6.38 11.06
N PHE A 42 -7.28 -5.78 10.74
CA PHE A 42 -8.30 -6.45 9.92
C PHE A 42 -7.74 -6.82 8.54
N ALA A 43 -7.06 -5.90 7.86
CA ALA A 43 -6.48 -6.14 6.56
C ALA A 43 -5.41 -7.26 6.61
N LEU A 44 -4.51 -7.23 7.59
CA LEU A 44 -3.50 -8.26 7.77
C LEU A 44 -4.12 -9.66 7.94
N ASN A 45 -5.14 -9.77 8.80
CA ASN A 45 -5.85 -11.03 9.03
C ASN A 45 -6.61 -11.48 7.79
N HIS A 46 -7.27 -10.55 7.08
CA HIS A 46 -8.05 -10.84 5.88
C HIS A 46 -7.20 -11.39 4.73
N PHE A 47 -6.01 -10.84 4.54
CA PHE A 47 -5.07 -11.28 3.50
C PHE A 47 -4.09 -12.36 3.97
N GLY A 48 -4.12 -12.74 5.25
CA GLY A 48 -3.25 -13.78 5.80
C GLY A 48 -1.77 -13.40 5.84
N VAL A 49 -1.47 -12.09 5.96
CA VAL A 49 -0.09 -11.56 5.99
C VAL A 49 0.24 -11.00 7.37
N SER A 50 1.51 -11.07 7.75
CA SER A 50 2.00 -10.49 8.99
C SER A 50 2.67 -9.13 8.76
N GLU A 51 2.73 -8.31 9.80
CA GLU A 51 3.50 -7.06 9.77
C GLU A 51 4.98 -7.30 9.41
N GLY A 52 5.54 -8.42 9.88
CA GLY A 52 6.91 -8.83 9.55
C GLY A 52 7.09 -9.10 8.06
N ASP A 53 6.09 -9.69 7.40
CA ASP A 53 6.12 -9.93 5.97
C ASP A 53 6.03 -8.63 5.19
N LEU A 54 5.16 -7.69 5.60
CA LEU A 54 5.07 -6.37 4.98
C LEU A 54 6.39 -5.60 5.08
N LYS A 55 7.06 -5.64 6.24
CA LYS A 55 8.38 -5.01 6.42
C LYS A 55 9.44 -5.62 5.50
N LYS A 56 9.44 -6.93 5.32
CA LYS A 56 10.35 -7.62 4.39
C LYS A 56 10.09 -7.20 2.93
N VAL A 57 8.82 -7.18 2.53
CA VAL A 57 8.42 -6.80 1.17
C VAL A 57 8.81 -5.35 0.87
N LEU A 58 8.53 -4.41 1.77
CA LEU A 58 8.94 -3.01 1.64
C LEU A 58 10.46 -2.85 1.61
N GLY A 59 11.19 -3.61 2.44
CA GLY A 59 12.65 -3.62 2.41
C GLY A 59 13.21 -4.03 1.05
N VAL A 60 12.67 -5.10 0.45
CA VAL A 60 13.05 -5.56 -0.90
C VAL A 60 12.65 -4.56 -1.98
N ALA A 61 11.48 -3.92 -1.84
CA ALA A 61 11.03 -2.89 -2.77
C ALA A 61 12.00 -1.69 -2.83
N LEU A 62 12.59 -1.32 -1.69
CA LEU A 62 13.53 -0.20 -1.58
C LEU A 62 15.01 -0.59 -1.80
N GLU A 63 15.33 -1.87 -1.91
CA GLU A 63 16.72 -2.38 -1.99
C GLU A 63 17.53 -1.78 -3.16
N LYS A 64 16.87 -1.44 -4.26
CA LYS A 64 17.50 -0.84 -5.45
C LYS A 64 17.65 0.68 -5.38
N GLY A 65 17.43 1.31 -4.23
CA GLY A 65 17.57 2.74 -4.04
C GLY A 65 16.29 3.55 -4.29
N GLY A 66 15.13 2.93 -4.23
CA GLY A 66 13.85 3.65 -4.24
C GLY A 66 13.73 4.61 -3.05
N ASP A 67 13.13 5.77 -3.29
CA ASP A 67 12.90 6.80 -2.28
C ASP A 67 11.66 6.52 -1.43
N TYR A 68 10.71 5.79 -2.01
CA TYR A 68 9.43 5.45 -1.38
C TYR A 68 8.88 4.16 -1.94
N ALA A 69 8.22 3.37 -1.09
CA ALA A 69 7.44 2.21 -1.51
C ALA A 69 6.16 2.10 -0.68
N ASP A 70 5.09 1.68 -1.33
CA ASP A 70 3.80 1.37 -0.70
C ASP A 70 3.22 0.05 -1.20
N LEU A 71 2.31 -0.49 -0.40
CA LEU A 71 1.54 -1.70 -0.68
C LEU A 71 0.06 -1.32 -0.68
N PHE A 72 -0.63 -1.67 -1.74
CA PHE A 72 -2.07 -1.48 -1.88
C PHE A 72 -2.75 -2.85 -1.93
N PHE A 73 -3.49 -3.19 -0.89
CA PHE A 73 -4.29 -4.40 -0.82
C PHE A 73 -5.70 -4.12 -1.29
N GLU A 74 -6.21 -4.97 -2.16
CA GLU A 74 -7.55 -4.85 -2.69
C GLU A 74 -8.32 -6.15 -2.56
N HIS A 75 -9.56 -6.05 -2.07
CA HIS A 75 -10.55 -7.11 -2.15
C HIS A 75 -11.91 -6.46 -2.38
N SER A 76 -12.34 -6.43 -3.62
CA SER A 76 -13.60 -5.81 -4.01
C SER A 76 -14.51 -6.80 -4.73
N PHE A 77 -15.82 -6.64 -4.52
CA PHE A 77 -16.87 -7.40 -5.18
C PHE A 77 -17.74 -6.43 -5.96
N ASN A 78 -17.73 -6.57 -7.27
CA ASN A 78 -18.52 -5.74 -8.17
C ASN A 78 -19.61 -6.58 -8.80
N ASN A 79 -20.88 -6.29 -8.48
CA ASN A 79 -22.03 -6.93 -9.10
C ASN A 79 -22.76 -5.90 -9.96
N TYR A 80 -23.02 -6.26 -11.19
CA TYR A 80 -23.78 -5.45 -12.13
C TYR A 80 -24.99 -6.20 -12.61
N ILE A 81 -26.17 -5.54 -12.56
CA ILE A 81 -27.41 -6.03 -13.14
C ILE A 81 -27.96 -4.93 -14.05
N GLY A 82 -28.10 -5.20 -15.33
CA GLY A 82 -28.71 -4.34 -16.31
C GLY A 82 -30.15 -4.77 -16.60
N LEU A 83 -31.08 -3.81 -16.61
CA LEU A 83 -32.47 -4.00 -16.97
C LEU A 83 -32.76 -3.28 -18.28
N GLN A 84 -33.50 -3.93 -19.15
CA GLN A 84 -34.01 -3.36 -20.39
C GLN A 84 -35.45 -3.85 -20.59
N ASP A 85 -36.37 -2.93 -20.84
CA ASP A 85 -37.78 -3.22 -21.04
C ASP A 85 -38.43 -4.04 -19.92
N GLY A 86 -37.98 -3.81 -18.68
CA GLY A 86 -38.48 -4.51 -17.50
C GLY A 86 -37.90 -5.92 -17.27
N ALA A 87 -37.01 -6.38 -18.12
CA ALA A 87 -36.31 -7.66 -18.01
C ALA A 87 -34.81 -7.49 -17.77
N VAL A 88 -34.19 -8.42 -17.04
CA VAL A 88 -32.75 -8.46 -16.87
C VAL A 88 -32.10 -8.87 -18.19
N ASN A 89 -31.31 -7.98 -18.79
CA ASN A 89 -30.59 -8.24 -20.03
C ASN A 89 -29.08 -8.49 -19.81
N ARG A 90 -28.54 -8.11 -18.66
CA ARG A 90 -27.15 -8.34 -18.30
C ARG A 90 -27.00 -8.55 -16.79
N ALA A 91 -26.25 -9.56 -16.42
CA ALA A 91 -25.77 -9.74 -15.07
C ALA A 91 -24.28 -10.10 -15.13
N SER A 92 -23.44 -9.45 -14.33
CA SER A 92 -22.03 -9.78 -14.20
C SER A 92 -21.58 -9.62 -12.76
N SER A 93 -20.64 -10.47 -12.35
CA SER A 93 -19.97 -10.38 -11.05
C SER A 93 -18.46 -10.42 -11.30
N ASN A 94 -17.73 -9.53 -10.67
CA ASN A 94 -16.27 -9.48 -10.70
C ASN A 94 -15.73 -9.38 -9.29
N ILE A 95 -14.64 -10.08 -9.03
CA ILE A 95 -13.90 -10.03 -7.76
C ILE A 95 -12.49 -9.60 -8.08
N ASP A 96 -12.05 -8.49 -7.49
CA ASP A 96 -10.68 -8.04 -7.54
C ASP A 96 -10.03 -8.35 -6.19
N TYR A 97 -8.98 -9.16 -6.19
CA TYR A 97 -8.27 -9.60 -5.00
C TYR A 97 -6.78 -9.64 -5.28
N GLY A 98 -5.99 -9.02 -4.37
CA GLY A 98 -4.55 -9.05 -4.50
C GLY A 98 -3.84 -7.91 -3.81
N VAL A 99 -2.57 -7.73 -4.15
CA VAL A 99 -1.74 -6.64 -3.66
C VAL A 99 -0.92 -6.02 -4.79
N GLY A 100 -0.99 -4.71 -4.89
CA GLY A 100 -0.14 -3.88 -5.73
C GLY A 100 1.05 -3.35 -4.92
N ILE A 101 2.22 -3.36 -5.51
CA ILE A 101 3.45 -2.83 -4.92
C ILE A 101 3.97 -1.74 -5.82
N ARG A 102 4.11 -0.54 -5.27
CA ARG A 102 4.63 0.61 -6.00
C ARG A 102 5.94 1.07 -5.38
N VAL A 103 6.88 1.44 -6.23
CA VAL A 103 8.18 2.00 -5.85
C VAL A 103 8.38 3.30 -6.60
N LEU A 104 8.84 4.34 -5.91
CA LEU A 104 9.22 5.62 -6.51
C LEU A 104 10.74 5.78 -6.36
N SER A 105 11.38 6.27 -7.42
CA SER A 105 12.81 6.59 -7.45
C SER A 105 13.02 7.86 -8.29
N GLY A 106 13.19 9.01 -7.63
CA GLY A 106 13.17 10.31 -8.29
C GLY A 106 11.84 10.53 -9.03
N ASP A 107 11.91 10.77 -10.33
CA ASP A 107 10.75 10.98 -11.21
C ASP A 107 10.20 9.68 -11.81
N GLN A 108 10.77 8.53 -11.46
CA GLN A 108 10.37 7.23 -11.98
C GLN A 108 9.48 6.49 -10.98
N SER A 109 8.53 5.73 -11.52
CA SER A 109 7.71 4.82 -10.73
C SER A 109 7.73 3.42 -11.32
N GLY A 110 7.80 2.43 -10.46
CA GLY A 110 7.62 1.03 -10.81
C GLY A 110 6.42 0.47 -10.08
N TYR A 111 5.64 -0.34 -10.76
CA TYR A 111 4.47 -1.00 -10.22
C TYR A 111 4.43 -2.46 -10.62
N ALA A 112 4.07 -3.31 -9.67
CA ALA A 112 3.78 -4.73 -9.92
C ALA A 112 2.61 -5.16 -9.04
N TYR A 113 1.81 -6.09 -9.56
CA TYR A 113 0.62 -6.60 -8.89
C TYR A 113 0.65 -8.12 -8.84
N VAL A 114 0.09 -8.70 -7.77
CA VAL A 114 -0.11 -10.14 -7.62
C VAL A 114 -1.49 -10.41 -7.00
N GLU A 115 -2.18 -11.42 -7.54
CA GLU A 115 -3.47 -11.88 -7.06
C GLU A 115 -3.32 -12.89 -5.92
N ASN A 116 -2.23 -13.67 -5.95
CA ASN A 116 -1.93 -14.64 -4.90
C ASN A 116 -1.11 -13.97 -3.80
N VAL A 117 -1.76 -13.63 -2.69
CA VAL A 117 -1.14 -12.86 -1.59
C VAL A 117 -0.31 -13.80 -0.69
N THR A 118 0.81 -14.27 -1.23
CA THR A 118 1.83 -15.01 -0.47
C THR A 118 3.08 -14.16 -0.30
N LEU A 119 3.85 -14.41 0.76
CA LEU A 119 5.11 -13.69 0.96
C LEU A 119 6.04 -13.81 -0.27
N GLN A 120 6.12 -15.00 -0.88
CA GLN A 120 7.00 -15.26 -2.03
C GLN A 120 6.58 -14.46 -3.26
N ASP A 121 5.28 -14.40 -3.56
CA ASP A 121 4.77 -13.67 -4.72
C ASP A 121 4.91 -12.15 -4.49
N MET A 122 4.63 -11.67 -3.28
CA MET A 122 4.86 -10.27 -2.90
C MET A 122 6.35 -9.88 -3.02
N LEU A 123 7.28 -10.72 -2.59
CA LEU A 123 8.72 -10.46 -2.75
C LEU A 123 9.13 -10.41 -4.23
N THR A 124 8.52 -11.25 -5.07
CA THR A 124 8.78 -11.26 -6.51
C THR A 124 8.25 -9.98 -7.17
N ALA A 125 7.03 -9.55 -6.81
CA ALA A 125 6.45 -8.30 -7.26
C ALA A 125 7.27 -7.08 -6.79
N ALA A 126 7.74 -7.08 -5.54
CA ALA A 126 8.58 -6.02 -4.99
C ALA A 126 9.89 -5.84 -5.79
N ARG A 127 10.57 -6.96 -6.10
CA ARG A 127 11.78 -6.92 -6.97
C ARG A 127 11.47 -6.42 -8.37
N THR A 128 10.30 -6.75 -8.90
CA THR A 128 9.86 -6.31 -10.22
C THR A 128 9.59 -4.80 -10.23
N ALA A 129 8.81 -4.30 -9.28
CA ALA A 129 8.53 -2.87 -9.11
C ALA A 129 9.83 -2.07 -8.90
N ALA A 130 10.75 -2.57 -8.04
CA ALA A 130 12.05 -1.94 -7.80
C ALA A 130 12.91 -1.87 -9.08
N ARG A 131 12.88 -2.91 -9.91
CA ARG A 131 13.59 -2.90 -11.20
C ARG A 131 12.99 -1.89 -12.17
N ILE A 132 11.67 -1.82 -12.29
CA ILE A 132 10.99 -0.87 -13.18
C ILE A 132 11.31 0.56 -12.76
N ALA A 133 11.22 0.89 -11.45
CA ALA A 133 11.53 2.22 -10.93
C ALA A 133 13.00 2.65 -11.15
N ASN A 134 13.91 1.69 -11.29
CA ASN A 134 15.36 1.95 -11.43
C ASN A 134 15.92 1.67 -12.82
N VAL A 135 15.06 1.44 -13.81
CA VAL A 135 15.50 1.40 -15.22
C VAL A 135 15.95 2.81 -15.60
N LYS A 136 17.27 3.03 -15.70
CA LYS A 136 17.79 4.22 -16.34
C LYS A 136 17.29 4.22 -17.78
N GLY A 137 16.29 5.02 -18.05
CA GLY A 137 15.73 5.14 -19.38
C GLY A 137 16.88 5.45 -20.33
N ASN A 138 17.09 4.59 -21.32
CA ASN A 138 17.81 4.98 -22.51
C ASN A 138 17.01 6.16 -23.07
N LYS A 139 17.52 7.39 -22.90
CA LYS A 139 16.98 8.54 -23.61
C LYS A 139 17.11 8.17 -25.08
N ALA A 140 15.99 7.74 -25.67
CA ALA A 140 15.94 7.64 -27.12
C ALA A 140 16.31 9.04 -27.61
N ALA A 141 17.46 9.14 -28.26
CA ALA A 141 17.80 10.36 -28.97
C ALA A 141 16.74 10.52 -30.06
N VAL A 142 15.92 11.56 -29.91
CA VAL A 142 15.02 12.04 -30.96
C VAL A 142 15.86 12.84 -31.94
#